data_ccebb383af03ac3dbf96dfcbe96c7879
#
_entry.id   ccebb383af03ac3dbf96dfcbe96c7879
#
_cell.length_a   1.000
_cell.length_b   1.000
_cell.length_c   1.000
_cell.angle_alpha   90.00
_cell.angle_beta   90.00
_cell.angle_gamma   90.00
#
_symmetry.space_group_name_H-M   'P 1'
#
loop_
_entity.id
_entity.type
_entity.pdbx_description
1 polymer ?
#
loop_
_entity_poly.entity_id
_entity_poly.type
_entity_poly.pdbx_seq_one_letter_code
_entity_poly.pdbx_strand_id
1 'polypeptide(L)'
;AFWQGQPVDGFQGAVPGSEIKAFIDRAAALAGDGGLAEALETAETMLAEGAATDAAEVFAAILGEEPENAAAYGGLARAHLAAGGLDQAEALLNAAPAAIAAAAPVEAAKAQLALMRQAADAGPLHDLEAVVTAEPANHQARFDYATALHAAGKIDEAVDQLLELFRRDREWNGGAAKAQMLTIFEALKPTDPIVLKGRRRLSSMIF
;
A
#
# COMPACT_ATOMS: atom_id res chain seq x y z
N ALA A 1 10.55 -27.58 28.35
CA ALA A 1 9.83 -26.36 27.91
C ALA A 1 8.36 -26.51 28.25
N PHE A 2 7.74 -25.43 28.64
CA PHE A 2 6.31 -25.34 28.93
C PHE A 2 5.72 -24.24 28.03
N TRP A 3 4.55 -24.51 27.42
CA TRP A 3 3.77 -23.57 26.64
C TRP A 3 2.34 -23.55 27.19
N GLN A 4 1.82 -22.37 27.53
CA GLN A 4 0.49 -22.19 28.16
C GLN A 4 0.23 -23.13 29.37
N GLY A 5 1.28 -23.35 30.17
CA GLY A 5 1.20 -24.22 31.35
C GLY A 5 1.27 -25.73 31.09
N GLN A 6 1.40 -26.17 29.84
CA GLN A 6 1.54 -27.58 29.43
C GLN A 6 3.02 -27.88 29.07
N PRO A 7 3.56 -29.05 29.47
CA PRO A 7 4.87 -29.49 29.03
C PRO A 7 4.82 -29.85 27.53
N VAL A 8 5.65 -29.22 26.69
CA VAL A 8 5.65 -29.44 25.24
C VAL A 8 6.88 -30.13 24.72
N ASP A 9 8.06 -29.96 25.34
CA ASP A 9 9.29 -30.61 24.96
C ASP A 9 10.33 -30.52 26.08
N GLY A 10 11.35 -31.42 26.07
CA GLY A 10 12.43 -31.44 27.04
C GLY A 10 13.52 -32.45 26.66
N PHE A 11 14.65 -32.38 27.36
CA PHE A 11 15.73 -33.32 27.22
C PHE A 11 16.23 -33.74 28.61
N GLN A 12 16.82 -34.97 28.72
CA GLN A 12 17.43 -35.46 29.93
C GLN A 12 18.94 -35.58 29.76
N GLY A 13 19.71 -35.07 30.72
CA GLY A 13 21.16 -35.14 30.72
C GLY A 13 21.83 -34.07 29.83
N ALA A 14 23.14 -34.28 29.60
CA ALA A 14 23.93 -33.40 28.74
C ALA A 14 23.72 -33.81 27.27
N VAL A 15 23.24 -32.87 26.45
CA VAL A 15 23.00 -33.06 25.01
C VAL A 15 23.97 -32.21 24.17
N PRO A 16 24.34 -32.63 22.94
CA PRO A 16 25.15 -31.87 22.03
C PRO A 16 24.54 -30.49 21.70
N GLY A 17 25.38 -29.51 21.43
CA GLY A 17 24.91 -28.16 21.10
C GLY A 17 23.97 -28.08 19.90
N SER A 18 24.09 -29.00 18.93
CA SER A 18 23.17 -29.15 17.80
C SER A 18 21.75 -29.57 18.23
N GLU A 19 21.62 -30.40 19.22
CA GLU A 19 20.32 -30.83 19.77
C GLU A 19 19.67 -29.71 20.60
N ILE A 20 20.50 -28.95 21.35
CA ILE A 20 20.03 -27.75 22.06
C ILE A 20 19.47 -26.72 21.06
N LYS A 21 20.19 -26.50 19.95
CA LYS A 21 19.71 -25.59 18.91
C LYS A 21 18.39 -26.07 18.31
N ALA A 22 18.31 -27.34 17.92
CA ALA A 22 17.09 -27.91 17.38
C ALA A 22 15.90 -27.86 18.36
N PHE A 23 16.17 -28.01 19.66
CA PHE A 23 15.17 -27.83 20.71
C PHE A 23 14.68 -26.39 20.81
N ILE A 24 15.60 -25.41 20.78
CA ILE A 24 15.25 -23.97 20.78
C ILE A 24 14.43 -23.65 19.56
N ASP A 25 14.82 -24.11 18.36
CA ASP A 25 14.10 -23.87 17.11
C ASP A 25 12.67 -24.46 17.15
N ARG A 26 12.49 -25.66 17.74
CA ARG A 26 11.15 -26.25 17.95
C ARG A 26 10.32 -25.48 18.98
N ALA A 27 10.93 -25.06 20.09
CA ALA A 27 10.25 -24.30 21.13
C ALA A 27 9.82 -22.90 20.60
N ALA A 28 10.67 -22.25 19.79
CA ALA A 28 10.33 -21.01 19.11
C ALA A 28 9.18 -21.19 18.10
N ALA A 29 9.18 -22.30 17.34
CA ALA A 29 8.08 -22.63 16.42
C ALA A 29 6.75 -22.88 17.15
N LEU A 30 6.78 -23.45 18.38
CA LEU A 30 5.59 -23.62 19.21
C LEU A 30 5.10 -22.32 19.85
N ALA A 31 6.02 -21.40 20.14
CA ALA A 31 5.68 -20.06 20.61
C ALA A 31 4.95 -19.26 19.52
N GLY A 32 5.13 -19.66 18.25
CA GLY A 32 4.58 -18.93 17.10
C GLY A 32 5.14 -17.51 17.03
N ASP A 33 4.50 -16.69 16.24
CA ASP A 33 4.77 -15.26 16.10
C ASP A 33 4.08 -14.40 17.19
N GLY A 34 3.69 -15.01 18.32
CA GLY A 34 2.95 -14.34 19.40
C GLY A 34 1.53 -13.90 19.01
N GLY A 35 0.99 -14.43 17.90
CA GLY A 35 -0.29 -14.03 17.35
C GLY A 35 -0.19 -12.80 16.42
N LEU A 36 1.03 -12.38 16.07
CA LEU A 36 1.24 -11.21 15.21
C LEU A 36 0.67 -11.39 13.80
N ALA A 37 0.75 -12.62 13.24
CA ALA A 37 0.13 -12.90 11.94
C ALA A 37 -1.40 -12.77 11.99
N GLU A 38 -2.04 -13.27 13.05
CA GLU A 38 -3.49 -13.12 13.26
C GLU A 38 -3.88 -11.64 13.50
N ALA A 39 -3.06 -10.92 14.28
CA ALA A 39 -3.26 -9.50 14.49
C ALA A 39 -3.12 -8.69 13.20
N LEU A 40 -2.15 -9.03 12.34
CA LEU A 40 -2.00 -8.42 11.01
C LEU A 40 -3.24 -8.65 10.14
N GLU A 41 -3.73 -9.90 10.06
CA GLU A 41 -4.92 -10.23 9.28
C GLU A 41 -6.16 -9.49 9.81
N THR A 42 -6.29 -9.40 11.13
CA THR A 42 -7.36 -8.65 11.78
C THR A 42 -7.30 -7.16 11.42
N ALA A 43 -6.11 -6.54 11.52
CA ALA A 43 -5.93 -5.13 11.17
C ALA A 43 -6.20 -4.86 9.67
N GLU A 44 -5.79 -5.75 8.77
CA GLU A 44 -6.11 -5.65 7.35
C GLU A 44 -7.62 -5.76 7.08
N THR A 45 -8.31 -6.63 7.80
CA THR A 45 -9.76 -6.77 7.70
C THR A 45 -10.46 -5.50 8.19
N MET A 46 -10.08 -4.97 9.36
CA MET A 46 -10.60 -3.71 9.90
C MET A 46 -10.41 -2.55 8.91
N LEU A 47 -9.22 -2.48 8.31
CA LEU A 47 -8.92 -1.46 7.30
C LEU A 47 -9.80 -1.61 6.05
N ALA A 48 -10.01 -2.84 5.59
CA ALA A 48 -10.88 -3.13 4.44
C ALA A 48 -12.36 -2.80 4.72
N GLU A 49 -12.81 -2.93 5.97
CA GLU A 49 -14.16 -2.59 6.43
C GLU A 49 -14.35 -1.10 6.73
N GLY A 50 -13.27 -0.29 6.60
CA GLY A 50 -13.30 1.15 6.83
C GLY A 50 -13.06 1.58 8.29
N ALA A 51 -12.75 0.64 9.20
CA ALA A 51 -12.40 0.91 10.60
C ALA A 51 -10.91 1.34 10.70
N ALA A 52 -10.56 2.42 10.00
CA ALA A 52 -9.17 2.84 9.80
C ALA A 52 -8.46 3.19 11.12
N THR A 53 -9.16 3.80 12.07
CA THR A 53 -8.59 4.17 13.37
C THR A 53 -8.26 2.93 14.19
N ASP A 54 -9.18 1.97 14.26
CA ASP A 54 -8.99 0.73 15.01
C ASP A 54 -7.87 -0.12 14.37
N ALA A 55 -7.83 -0.19 13.03
CA ALA A 55 -6.75 -0.83 12.31
C ALA A 55 -5.38 -0.19 12.63
N ALA A 56 -5.31 1.15 12.71
CA ALA A 56 -4.08 1.86 13.04
C ALA A 56 -3.57 1.49 14.45
N GLU A 57 -4.47 1.34 15.43
CA GLU A 57 -4.10 0.93 16.78
C GLU A 57 -3.50 -0.49 16.79
N VAL A 58 -4.08 -1.43 16.06
CA VAL A 58 -3.58 -2.81 15.96
C VAL A 58 -2.22 -2.84 15.23
N PHE A 59 -2.06 -2.15 14.11
CA PHE A 59 -0.77 -2.06 13.43
C PHE A 59 0.31 -1.41 14.32
N ALA A 60 -0.03 -0.37 15.08
CA ALA A 60 0.89 0.28 16.01
C ALA A 60 1.30 -0.66 17.16
N ALA A 61 0.39 -1.48 17.67
CA ALA A 61 0.69 -2.49 18.67
C ALA A 61 1.68 -3.54 18.14
N ILE A 62 1.50 -4.02 16.91
CA ILE A 62 2.44 -4.93 16.25
C ILE A 62 3.83 -4.30 16.12
N LEU A 63 3.91 -3.02 15.73
CA LEU A 63 5.18 -2.30 15.62
C LEU A 63 5.85 -2.04 16.99
N GLY A 64 5.08 -2.07 18.08
CA GLY A 64 5.61 -2.04 19.44
C GLY A 64 6.42 -3.29 19.78
N GLU A 65 6.07 -4.44 19.23
CA GLU A 65 6.75 -5.72 19.40
C GLU A 65 7.80 -5.96 18.30
N GLU A 66 7.47 -5.66 17.05
CA GLU A 66 8.32 -5.80 15.87
C GLU A 66 8.46 -4.49 15.09
N PRO A 67 9.36 -3.57 15.50
CA PRO A 67 9.49 -2.24 14.87
C PRO A 67 9.86 -2.27 13.37
N GLU A 68 10.43 -3.37 12.88
CA GLU A 68 10.81 -3.58 11.49
C GLU A 68 9.82 -4.48 10.72
N ASN A 69 8.61 -4.68 11.24
CA ASN A 69 7.57 -5.41 10.51
C ASN A 69 7.03 -4.56 9.36
N ALA A 70 7.50 -4.82 8.14
CA ALA A 70 7.16 -4.04 6.96
C ALA A 70 5.65 -4.05 6.63
N ALA A 71 4.95 -5.16 6.91
CA ALA A 71 3.51 -5.28 6.66
C ALA A 71 2.73 -4.36 7.61
N ALA A 72 3.05 -4.39 8.91
CA ALA A 72 2.43 -3.52 9.89
C ALA A 72 2.76 -2.04 9.63
N TYR A 73 4.01 -1.75 9.22
CA TYR A 73 4.43 -0.39 8.92
C TYR A 73 3.68 0.21 7.73
N GLY A 74 3.60 -0.53 6.62
CA GLY A 74 2.80 -0.16 5.46
C GLY A 74 1.30 -0.12 5.77
N GLY A 75 0.80 -1.04 6.61
CA GLY A 75 -0.57 -1.09 7.09
C GLY A 75 -0.95 0.15 7.89
N LEU A 76 -0.11 0.55 8.87
CA LEU A 76 -0.30 1.76 9.66
C LEU A 76 -0.34 3.02 8.80
N ALA A 77 0.57 3.12 7.83
CA ALA A 77 0.57 4.25 6.90
C ALA A 77 -0.75 4.30 6.09
N ARG A 78 -1.22 3.15 5.57
CA ARG A 78 -2.50 3.07 4.84
C ARG A 78 -3.70 3.38 5.73
N ALA A 79 -3.67 2.98 7.00
CA ALA A 79 -4.71 3.30 7.97
C ALA A 79 -4.78 4.81 8.23
N HIS A 80 -3.64 5.50 8.41
CA HIS A 80 -3.61 6.96 8.47
C HIS A 80 -4.15 7.61 7.21
N LEU A 81 -3.79 7.11 6.02
CA LEU A 81 -4.32 7.64 4.75
C LEU A 81 -5.84 7.47 4.65
N ALA A 82 -6.37 6.31 5.04
CA ALA A 82 -7.80 6.03 5.03
C ALA A 82 -8.58 6.90 6.04
N ALA A 83 -7.95 7.28 7.15
CA ALA A 83 -8.50 8.24 8.13
C ALA A 83 -8.35 9.71 7.69
N GLY A 84 -7.76 10.00 6.50
CA GLY A 84 -7.53 11.36 6.02
C GLY A 84 -6.26 12.03 6.58
N GLY A 85 -5.44 11.30 7.32
CA GLY A 85 -4.23 11.79 7.97
C GLY A 85 -3.00 11.76 7.05
N LEU A 86 -2.99 12.58 5.98
CA LEU A 86 -1.87 12.60 5.03
C LEU A 86 -0.54 12.98 5.69
N ASP A 87 -0.56 13.96 6.59
CA ASP A 87 0.66 14.43 7.27
C ASP A 87 1.22 13.37 8.22
N GLN A 88 0.35 12.64 8.93
CA GLN A 88 0.74 11.51 9.79
C GLN A 88 1.36 10.37 8.98
N ALA A 89 0.73 10.00 7.86
CA ALA A 89 1.25 8.98 6.97
C ALA A 89 2.61 9.37 6.38
N GLU A 90 2.77 10.64 5.97
CA GLU A 90 4.03 11.15 5.44
C GLU A 90 5.15 11.13 6.49
N ALA A 91 4.86 11.61 7.69
CA ALA A 91 5.82 11.59 8.79
C ALA A 91 6.27 10.17 9.14
N LEU A 92 5.31 9.23 9.21
CA LEU A 92 5.59 7.82 9.44
C LEU A 92 6.48 7.24 8.34
N LEU A 93 6.10 7.39 7.07
CA LEU A 93 6.84 6.82 5.93
C LEU A 93 8.25 7.41 5.76
N ASN A 94 8.44 8.70 6.10
CA ASN A 94 9.75 9.34 6.11
C ASN A 94 10.65 8.85 7.26
N ALA A 95 10.05 8.38 8.35
CA ALA A 95 10.76 7.81 9.51
C ALA A 95 10.98 6.29 9.39
N ALA A 96 10.65 5.68 8.25
CA ALA A 96 10.75 4.24 8.08
C ALA A 96 12.19 3.73 8.30
N PRO A 97 12.39 2.68 9.12
CA PRO A 97 13.69 2.06 9.30
C PRO A 97 14.31 1.64 7.97
N ALA A 98 15.62 1.85 7.82
CA ALA A 98 16.33 1.56 6.57
C ALA A 98 16.16 0.10 6.09
N ALA A 99 16.02 -0.83 7.04
CA ALA A 99 15.80 -2.25 6.77
C ALA A 99 14.51 -2.55 5.98
N ILE A 100 13.46 -1.74 6.18
CA ILE A 100 12.14 -1.94 5.58
C ILE A 100 11.73 -0.82 4.62
N ALA A 101 12.49 0.25 4.52
CA ALA A 101 12.13 1.44 3.74
C ALA A 101 11.85 1.15 2.25
N ALA A 102 12.48 0.10 1.70
CA ALA A 102 12.27 -0.39 0.33
C ALA A 102 11.39 -1.65 0.25
N ALA A 103 10.77 -2.06 1.35
CA ALA A 103 9.86 -3.21 1.35
C ALA A 103 8.56 -2.89 0.60
N ALA A 104 8.01 -3.87 -0.12
CA ALA A 104 6.84 -3.67 -0.96
C ALA A 104 5.62 -3.02 -0.24
N PRO A 105 5.26 -3.39 1.03
CA PRO A 105 4.16 -2.73 1.72
C PRO A 105 4.41 -1.24 1.99
N VAL A 106 5.65 -0.87 2.31
CA VAL A 106 6.04 0.52 2.59
C VAL A 106 6.05 1.35 1.30
N GLU A 107 6.61 0.81 0.22
CA GLU A 107 6.60 1.46 -1.10
C GLU A 107 5.19 1.63 -1.66
N ALA A 108 4.30 0.65 -1.47
CA ALA A 108 2.90 0.77 -1.84
C ALA A 108 2.19 1.91 -1.08
N ALA A 109 2.46 2.05 0.23
CA ALA A 109 1.91 3.14 1.03
C ALA A 109 2.47 4.51 0.61
N LYS A 110 3.76 4.61 0.26
CA LYS A 110 4.36 5.85 -0.30
C LYS A 110 3.70 6.24 -1.63
N ALA A 111 3.49 5.27 -2.51
CA ALA A 111 2.81 5.52 -3.78
C ALA A 111 1.38 6.03 -3.56
N GLN A 112 0.64 5.43 -2.63
CA GLN A 112 -0.71 5.86 -2.27
C GLN A 112 -0.72 7.29 -1.70
N LEU A 113 0.21 7.61 -0.78
CA LEU A 113 0.36 8.97 -0.24
C LEU A 113 0.62 10.00 -1.35
N ALA A 114 1.55 9.70 -2.27
CA ALA A 114 1.87 10.59 -3.38
C ALA A 114 0.63 10.88 -4.25
N LEU A 115 -0.15 9.85 -4.56
CA LEU A 115 -1.40 10.00 -5.33
C LEU A 115 -2.44 10.86 -4.59
N MET A 116 -2.60 10.65 -3.27
CA MET A 116 -3.56 11.44 -2.48
C MET A 116 -3.12 12.90 -2.32
N ARG A 117 -1.83 13.19 -2.18
CA ARG A 117 -1.29 14.56 -2.18
C ARG A 117 -1.58 15.25 -3.52
N GLN A 118 -1.27 14.58 -4.61
CA GLN A 118 -1.52 15.09 -5.96
C GLN A 118 -3.02 15.39 -6.20
N ALA A 119 -3.91 14.55 -5.65
CA ALA A 119 -5.34 14.75 -5.72
C ALA A 119 -5.82 15.95 -4.90
N ALA A 120 -5.23 16.16 -3.72
CA ALA A 120 -5.58 17.32 -2.89
C ALA A 120 -5.24 18.63 -3.60
N ASP A 121 -4.18 18.63 -4.42
CA ASP A 121 -3.78 19.79 -5.23
C ASP A 121 -4.62 19.97 -6.53
N ALA A 122 -5.31 18.90 -6.98
CA ALA A 122 -6.05 18.91 -8.25
C ALA A 122 -7.45 19.59 -8.20
N GLY A 123 -7.92 19.95 -7.00
CA GLY A 123 -9.22 20.61 -6.80
C GLY A 123 -10.43 19.67 -6.80
N PRO A 124 -11.65 20.19 -6.66
CA PRO A 124 -12.87 19.42 -6.61
C PRO A 124 -13.14 18.63 -7.91
N LEU A 125 -13.52 17.38 -7.78
CA LEU A 125 -13.77 16.46 -8.90
C LEU A 125 -14.78 17.01 -9.91
N HIS A 126 -15.86 17.66 -9.43
CA HIS A 126 -16.91 18.21 -10.28
C HIS A 126 -16.43 19.38 -11.17
N ASP A 127 -15.62 20.28 -10.59
CA ASP A 127 -15.10 21.44 -11.32
C ASP A 127 -14.13 20.99 -12.42
N LEU A 128 -13.27 20.00 -12.11
CA LEU A 128 -12.34 19.44 -13.07
C LEU A 128 -13.04 18.69 -14.21
N GLU A 129 -14.10 17.96 -13.92
CA GLU A 129 -14.94 17.31 -14.94
C GLU A 129 -15.56 18.34 -15.90
N ALA A 130 -16.08 19.44 -15.35
CA ALA A 130 -16.65 20.52 -16.15
C ALA A 130 -15.60 21.17 -17.08
N VAL A 131 -14.39 21.44 -16.58
CA VAL A 131 -13.28 21.96 -17.38
C VAL A 131 -12.87 21.01 -18.50
N VAL A 132 -12.70 19.71 -18.21
CA VAL A 132 -12.32 18.69 -19.21
C VAL A 132 -13.40 18.56 -20.30
N THR A 133 -14.67 18.75 -19.92
CA THR A 133 -15.79 18.68 -20.85
C THR A 133 -15.84 19.91 -21.75
N ALA A 134 -15.64 21.12 -21.19
CA ALA A 134 -15.64 22.36 -21.90
C ALA A 134 -14.38 22.53 -22.79
N GLU A 135 -13.24 22.07 -22.31
CA GLU A 135 -11.92 22.21 -22.93
C GLU A 135 -11.25 20.85 -23.14
N PRO A 136 -11.69 20.00 -24.06
CA PRO A 136 -11.16 18.64 -24.22
C PRO A 136 -9.67 18.58 -24.59
N ALA A 137 -9.08 19.66 -25.06
CA ALA A 137 -7.66 19.81 -25.39
C ALA A 137 -6.81 20.30 -24.20
N ASN A 138 -7.43 20.65 -23.08
CA ASN A 138 -6.71 21.07 -21.87
C ASN A 138 -6.11 19.83 -21.16
N HIS A 139 -4.85 19.56 -21.49
CA HIS A 139 -4.14 18.38 -20.99
C HIS A 139 -3.92 18.44 -19.49
N GLN A 140 -3.66 19.62 -18.93
CA GLN A 140 -3.50 19.80 -17.49
C GLN A 140 -4.79 19.46 -16.74
N ALA A 141 -5.91 20.06 -17.15
CA ALA A 141 -7.20 19.78 -16.51
C ALA A 141 -7.57 18.29 -16.58
N ARG A 142 -7.27 17.61 -17.69
CA ARG A 142 -7.50 16.16 -17.82
C ARG A 142 -6.62 15.35 -16.89
N PHE A 143 -5.37 15.74 -16.69
CA PHE A 143 -4.46 15.10 -15.76
C PHE A 143 -4.92 15.28 -14.30
N ASP A 144 -5.31 16.50 -13.93
CA ASP A 144 -5.83 16.83 -12.61
C ASP A 144 -7.14 16.09 -12.33
N TYR A 145 -8.03 16.01 -13.33
CA TYR A 145 -9.26 15.23 -13.23
C TYR A 145 -9.01 13.75 -13.01
N ALA A 146 -8.06 13.15 -13.76
CA ALA A 146 -7.67 11.77 -13.58
C ALA A 146 -7.12 11.49 -12.16
N THR A 147 -6.34 12.43 -11.63
CA THR A 147 -5.77 12.37 -10.29
C THR A 147 -6.86 12.44 -9.23
N ALA A 148 -7.80 13.36 -9.37
CA ALA A 148 -8.95 13.49 -8.49
C ALA A 148 -9.89 12.26 -8.53
N LEU A 149 -10.11 11.67 -9.72
CA LEU A 149 -10.85 10.41 -9.89
C LEU A 149 -10.18 9.27 -9.14
N HIS A 150 -8.85 9.14 -9.25
CA HIS A 150 -8.10 8.12 -8.53
C HIS A 150 -8.27 8.26 -7.01
N ALA A 151 -8.14 9.46 -6.48
CA ALA A 151 -8.32 9.72 -5.04
C ALA A 151 -9.74 9.44 -4.56
N ALA A 152 -10.74 9.65 -5.41
CA ALA A 152 -12.14 9.30 -5.13
C ALA A 152 -12.43 7.79 -5.25
N GLY A 153 -11.38 6.94 -5.48
CA GLY A 153 -11.52 5.50 -5.64
C GLY A 153 -12.06 5.05 -7.00
N LYS A 154 -12.27 5.99 -7.94
CA LYS A 154 -12.76 5.74 -9.30
C LYS A 154 -11.61 5.39 -10.25
N ILE A 155 -10.90 4.30 -9.92
CA ILE A 155 -9.60 3.97 -10.53
C ILE A 155 -9.70 3.66 -12.03
N ASP A 156 -10.75 2.95 -12.48
CA ASP A 156 -10.95 2.63 -13.91
C ASP A 156 -11.18 3.91 -14.72
N GLU A 157 -11.98 4.84 -14.20
CA GLU A 157 -12.23 6.16 -14.81
C GLU A 157 -10.93 7.00 -14.88
N ALA A 158 -10.13 6.99 -13.81
CA ALA A 158 -8.85 7.68 -13.76
C ALA A 158 -7.89 7.16 -14.84
N VAL A 159 -7.76 5.84 -14.96
CA VAL A 159 -6.93 5.20 -16.00
C VAL A 159 -7.45 5.54 -17.41
N ASP A 160 -8.77 5.60 -17.60
CA ASP A 160 -9.37 5.99 -18.89
C ASP A 160 -9.00 7.42 -19.27
N GLN A 161 -9.01 8.38 -18.33
CA GLN A 161 -8.59 9.79 -18.61
C GLN A 161 -7.10 9.89 -18.92
N LEU A 162 -6.25 9.14 -18.23
CA LEU A 162 -4.81 9.12 -18.50
C LEU A 162 -4.48 8.46 -19.84
N LEU A 163 -5.19 7.40 -20.23
CA LEU A 163 -5.04 6.79 -21.55
C LEU A 163 -5.48 7.76 -22.66
N GLU A 164 -6.57 8.51 -22.46
CA GLU A 164 -7.01 9.52 -23.42
C GLU A 164 -6.01 10.67 -23.53
N LEU A 165 -5.41 11.12 -22.41
CA LEU A 165 -4.33 12.10 -22.42
C LEU A 165 -3.11 11.57 -23.19
N PHE A 166 -2.65 10.36 -22.90
CA PHE A 166 -1.53 9.71 -23.58
C PHE A 166 -1.79 9.54 -25.10
N ARG A 167 -3.02 9.23 -25.49
CA ARG A 167 -3.43 9.13 -26.89
C ARG A 167 -3.31 10.47 -27.63
N ARG A 168 -3.63 11.58 -26.93
CA ARG A 168 -3.59 12.93 -27.50
C ARG A 168 -2.17 13.48 -27.60
N ASP A 169 -1.41 13.33 -26.52
CA ASP A 169 -0.02 13.77 -26.42
C ASP A 169 0.78 12.85 -25.51
N ARG A 170 1.62 12.01 -26.13
CA ARG A 170 2.43 11.03 -25.41
C ARG A 170 3.52 11.65 -24.56
N GLU A 171 4.05 12.78 -24.99
CA GLU A 171 5.20 13.47 -24.39
C GLU A 171 4.78 14.63 -23.48
N TRP A 172 3.48 14.89 -23.37
CA TRP A 172 2.98 15.96 -22.52
C TRP A 172 3.59 15.88 -21.11
N ASN A 173 4.15 17.02 -20.68
CA ASN A 173 4.83 17.14 -19.37
C ASN A 173 5.82 15.99 -19.11
N GLY A 174 6.68 15.68 -20.09
CA GLY A 174 7.69 14.62 -19.96
C GLY A 174 7.13 13.20 -19.85
N GLY A 175 5.92 12.96 -20.42
CA GLY A 175 5.28 11.65 -20.38
C GLY A 175 4.51 11.37 -19.07
N ALA A 176 4.05 12.43 -18.39
CA ALA A 176 3.39 12.38 -17.09
C ALA A 176 2.18 11.42 -17.06
N ALA A 177 1.39 11.35 -18.14
CA ALA A 177 0.24 10.44 -18.21
C ALA A 177 0.65 8.96 -18.07
N LYS A 178 1.72 8.56 -18.76
CA LYS A 178 2.27 7.20 -18.68
C LYS A 178 2.86 6.92 -17.30
N ALA A 179 3.64 7.86 -16.76
CA ALA A 179 4.24 7.72 -15.44
C ALA A 179 3.16 7.52 -14.36
N GLN A 180 2.12 8.34 -14.39
CA GLN A 180 1.00 8.26 -13.45
C GLN A 180 0.24 6.92 -13.56
N MET A 181 -0.03 6.44 -14.78
CA MET A 181 -0.64 5.11 -14.97
C MET A 181 0.20 4.00 -14.36
N LEU A 182 1.52 4.03 -14.55
CA LEU A 182 2.41 3.02 -13.95
C LEU A 182 2.37 3.06 -12.43
N THR A 183 2.38 4.24 -11.83
CA THR A 183 2.24 4.42 -10.37
C THR A 183 0.92 3.83 -9.86
N ILE A 184 -0.20 4.07 -10.55
CA ILE A 184 -1.49 3.46 -10.22
C ILE A 184 -1.42 1.94 -10.31
N PHE A 185 -0.80 1.39 -11.37
CA PHE A 185 -0.68 -0.06 -11.55
C PHE A 185 0.25 -0.73 -10.51
N GLU A 186 1.22 -0.01 -9.98
CA GLU A 186 2.11 -0.47 -8.92
C GLU A 186 1.43 -0.50 -7.55
N ALA A 187 0.49 0.41 -7.32
CA ALA A 187 -0.32 0.45 -6.10
C ALA A 187 -1.39 -0.66 -6.02
N LEU A 188 -1.70 -1.32 -7.13
CA LEU A 188 -2.69 -2.39 -7.24
C LEU A 188 -2.03 -3.77 -7.34
N LYS A 189 -2.83 -4.82 -7.11
CA LYS A 189 -2.35 -6.20 -7.33
C LYS A 189 -2.08 -6.43 -8.84
N PRO A 190 -0.99 -7.13 -9.20
CA PRO A 190 -0.68 -7.40 -10.62
C PRO A 190 -1.79 -8.13 -11.39
N THR A 191 -2.66 -8.86 -10.69
CA THR A 191 -3.82 -9.60 -11.25
C THR A 191 -5.10 -8.78 -11.29
N ASP A 192 -5.06 -7.53 -10.82
CA ASP A 192 -6.24 -6.66 -10.83
C ASP A 192 -6.75 -6.45 -12.27
N PRO A 193 -8.06 -6.59 -12.53
CA PRO A 193 -8.64 -6.39 -13.86
C PRO A 193 -8.32 -5.02 -14.47
N ILE A 194 -8.26 -3.96 -13.65
CA ILE A 194 -7.92 -2.59 -14.08
C ILE A 194 -6.48 -2.56 -14.60
N VAL A 195 -5.54 -3.19 -13.87
CA VAL A 195 -4.12 -3.28 -14.27
C VAL A 195 -3.97 -4.04 -15.58
N LEU A 196 -4.62 -5.20 -15.69
CA LEU A 196 -4.53 -6.04 -16.89
C LEU A 196 -5.12 -5.33 -18.12
N LYS A 197 -6.30 -4.71 -17.96
CA LYS A 197 -6.97 -3.92 -19.01
C LYS A 197 -6.13 -2.69 -19.41
N GLY A 198 -5.67 -1.93 -18.41
CA GLY A 198 -4.92 -0.70 -18.61
C GLY A 198 -3.58 -0.95 -19.31
N ARG A 199 -2.80 -1.94 -18.86
CA ARG A 199 -1.52 -2.32 -19.50
C ARG A 199 -1.70 -2.77 -20.94
N ARG A 200 -2.74 -3.55 -21.24
CA ARG A 200 -3.03 -3.98 -22.62
C ARG A 200 -3.35 -2.78 -23.52
N ARG A 201 -4.20 -1.85 -23.04
CA ARG A 201 -4.56 -0.64 -23.81
C ARG A 201 -3.35 0.29 -24.00
N LEU A 202 -2.56 0.51 -22.96
CA LEU A 202 -1.33 1.30 -23.06
C LEU A 202 -0.37 0.69 -24.08
N SER A 203 -0.15 -0.63 -24.02
CA SER A 203 0.73 -1.34 -24.97
C SER A 203 0.25 -1.18 -26.42
N SER A 204 -1.06 -1.31 -26.69
CA SER A 204 -1.61 -1.13 -28.04
C SER A 204 -1.51 0.30 -28.58
N MET A 205 -1.22 1.28 -27.74
CA MET A 205 -0.99 2.67 -28.16
C MET A 205 0.50 2.96 -28.42
N ILE A 206 1.41 2.13 -27.90
CA ILE A 206 2.86 2.32 -28.08
C ILE A 206 3.34 1.63 -29.35
N PHE A 207 2.75 0.50 -29.69
CA PHE A 207 3.06 -0.34 -30.84
C PHE A 207 1.94 -0.30 -31.89
#